data_474cd2f5de19b21500b9e2f4b9bfa30e
#
_entry.id   474cd2f5de19b21500b9e2f4b9bfa30e
#
_cell.length_a   1.000
_cell.length_b   1.000
_cell.length_c   1.000
_cell.angle_alpha   90.00
_cell.angle_beta   90.00
_cell.angle_gamma   90.00
#
_symmetry.space_group_name_H-M   'P 1'
#
loop_
_entity.id
_entity.type
_entity.pdbx_description
1 polymer ?
#
loop_
_entity_poly.entity_id
_entity_poly.type
_entity_poly.pdbx_seq_one_letter_code
_entity_poly.pdbx_strand_id
1 'polypeptide(L)'
;MAGIIDLIKEHVYGFFDIPYVPEEILFAARPLVLHISDTPANSYRFIFRLIQRLEPEYLIHTGDFVDDIKLENRPGQLVEYRGKLKKIFRQLEDLPVGRIYLVPGNHDDRATVDECTQRAVVFSEKSVIEIDDIRLFVSHYYPEVEAHSKEALDYMLFGHNLMPDRQPGTTALLLNGITAIHVLSISSKRVYSLPYPSGTDSARKLLLPKVGM
;
A
#
# COMPACT_ATOMS: atom_id res chain seq x y z
N MET A 1 -14.75 10.67 -14.30
CA MET A 1 -13.64 10.98 -15.24
C MET A 1 -12.91 12.19 -14.69
N ALA A 2 -11.66 12.01 -14.26
CA ALA A 2 -10.84 13.14 -13.86
C ALA A 2 -10.73 14.12 -15.04
N GLY A 3 -11.00 15.40 -14.82
CA GLY A 3 -10.88 16.43 -15.84
C GLY A 3 -9.41 16.69 -16.16
N ILE A 4 -9.11 17.25 -17.35
CA ILE A 4 -7.74 17.65 -17.75
C ILE A 4 -7.07 18.52 -16.67
N ILE A 5 -7.84 19.33 -15.97
CA ILE A 5 -7.38 20.17 -14.86
C ILE A 5 -6.89 19.32 -13.69
N ASP A 6 -7.56 18.21 -13.38
CA ASP A 6 -7.17 17.32 -12.28
C ASP A 6 -5.88 16.59 -12.61
N LEU A 7 -5.70 16.12 -13.85
CA LEU A 7 -4.45 15.51 -14.33
C LEU A 7 -3.27 16.49 -14.27
N ILE A 8 -3.48 17.76 -14.62
CA ILE A 8 -2.42 18.80 -14.53
C ILE A 8 -2.07 19.06 -13.05
N LYS A 9 -3.06 19.20 -12.17
CA LYS A 9 -2.86 19.37 -10.73
C LYS A 9 -2.10 18.17 -10.14
N GLU A 10 -2.52 16.97 -10.47
CA GLU A 10 -1.88 15.73 -10.01
C GLU A 10 -0.39 15.68 -10.39
N HIS A 11 -0.05 16.03 -11.64
CA HIS A 11 1.34 16.08 -12.10
C HIS A 11 2.17 17.17 -11.39
N VAL A 12 1.62 18.38 -11.28
CA VAL A 12 2.31 19.51 -10.65
C VAL A 12 2.50 19.27 -9.16
N TYR A 13 1.48 18.81 -8.45
CA TYR A 13 1.57 18.52 -7.02
C TYR A 13 2.48 17.31 -6.75
N GLY A 14 2.44 16.28 -7.58
CA GLY A 14 3.31 15.10 -7.45
C GLY A 14 4.80 15.42 -7.59
N PHE A 15 5.16 16.44 -8.38
CA PHE A 15 6.54 16.92 -8.50
C PHE A 15 7.09 17.53 -7.20
N PHE A 16 6.20 18.09 -6.36
CA PHE A 16 6.56 18.65 -5.05
C PHE A 16 6.28 17.72 -3.86
N ASP A 17 6.07 16.43 -4.09
CA ASP A 17 5.65 15.45 -3.07
C ASP A 17 4.37 15.89 -2.32
N ILE A 18 3.48 16.63 -2.99
CA ILE A 18 2.20 17.05 -2.41
C ILE A 18 1.09 16.17 -3.03
N PRO A 19 0.35 15.39 -2.22
CA PRO A 19 -0.74 14.59 -2.76
C PRO A 19 -1.89 15.48 -3.21
N TYR A 20 -2.26 15.36 -4.49
CA TYR A 20 -3.54 15.87 -4.96
C TYR A 20 -4.61 14.83 -4.62
N VAL A 21 -5.58 15.22 -3.82
CA VAL A 21 -6.70 14.36 -3.44
C VAL A 21 -7.98 15.01 -3.98
N PRO A 22 -8.66 14.37 -4.95
CA PRO A 22 -9.95 14.82 -5.45
C PRO A 22 -11.00 14.96 -4.33
N GLU A 23 -11.93 15.90 -4.49
CA GLU A 23 -12.98 16.15 -3.49
C GLU A 23 -13.86 14.91 -3.24
N GLU A 24 -14.10 14.12 -4.27
CA GLU A 24 -14.86 12.86 -4.16
C GLU A 24 -14.23 11.86 -3.20
N ILE A 25 -12.90 11.90 -3.01
CA ILE A 25 -12.19 11.06 -2.05
C ILE A 25 -12.19 11.72 -0.67
N LEU A 26 -12.00 13.06 -0.60
CA LEU A 26 -12.02 13.79 0.66
C LEU A 26 -13.37 13.69 1.38
N PHE A 27 -14.47 13.65 0.62
CA PHE A 27 -15.83 13.54 1.14
C PHE A 27 -16.43 12.13 0.98
N ALA A 28 -15.61 11.12 0.69
CA ALA A 28 -16.07 9.75 0.60
C ALA A 28 -16.62 9.26 1.95
N ALA A 29 -17.65 8.40 1.87
CA ALA A 29 -18.26 7.83 3.07
C ALA A 29 -17.26 6.99 3.86
N ARG A 30 -17.23 7.20 5.16
CA ARG A 30 -16.31 6.52 6.08
C ARG A 30 -16.88 5.16 6.55
N PRO A 31 -16.05 4.23 7.09
CA PRO A 31 -14.62 4.40 7.29
C PRO A 31 -13.81 4.26 6.00
N LEU A 32 -12.62 4.88 5.96
CA LEU A 32 -11.66 4.78 4.86
C LEU A 32 -10.54 3.82 5.20
N VAL A 33 -10.21 2.96 4.23
CA VAL A 33 -9.00 2.13 4.24
C VAL A 33 -8.01 2.69 3.22
N LEU A 34 -6.81 3.02 3.65
CA LEU A 34 -5.68 3.35 2.77
C LEU A 34 -4.81 2.12 2.58
N HIS A 35 -4.67 1.64 1.35
CA HIS A 35 -3.80 0.52 1.00
C HIS A 35 -2.60 1.00 0.20
N ILE A 36 -1.40 0.60 0.66
CA ILE A 36 -0.11 0.87 0.03
C ILE A 36 0.76 -0.39 0.06
N SER A 37 1.74 -0.48 -0.82
CA SER A 37 2.71 -1.58 -0.89
C SER A 37 4.02 -1.15 -1.52
N ASP A 38 5.10 -1.91 -1.27
CA ASP A 38 6.39 -1.78 -1.97
C ASP A 38 6.89 -0.34 -1.97
N THR A 39 7.04 0.23 -0.78
CA THR A 39 7.22 1.68 -0.60
C THR A 39 8.69 2.03 -0.36
N PRO A 40 9.38 2.69 -1.32
CA PRO A 40 10.74 3.17 -1.08
C PRO A 40 10.75 4.35 -0.10
N ALA A 41 11.84 4.50 0.65
CA ALA A 41 11.94 5.45 1.74
C ALA A 41 11.61 6.92 1.35
N ASN A 42 11.94 7.31 0.11
CA ASN A 42 11.68 8.66 -0.39
C ASN A 42 10.20 8.96 -0.63
N SER A 43 9.35 7.94 -0.83
CA SER A 43 7.91 8.11 -1.07
C SER A 43 7.12 8.39 0.21
N TYR A 44 7.69 8.13 1.40
CA TYR A 44 6.97 8.29 2.66
C TYR A 44 6.58 9.72 2.98
N ARG A 45 7.36 10.71 2.52
CA ARG A 45 6.98 12.12 2.70
C ARG A 45 5.63 12.45 2.04
N PHE A 46 5.40 11.92 0.86
CA PHE A 46 4.11 12.03 0.15
C PHE A 46 3.02 11.27 0.89
N ILE A 47 3.28 10.02 1.30
CA ILE A 47 2.33 9.16 2.00
C ILE A 47 1.90 9.78 3.33
N PHE A 48 2.83 10.32 4.11
CA PHE A 48 2.51 10.97 5.38
C PHE A 48 1.57 12.19 5.19
N ARG A 49 1.82 13.01 4.16
CA ARG A 49 0.94 14.11 3.80
C ARG A 49 -0.44 13.63 3.32
N LEU A 50 -0.47 12.52 2.59
CA LEU A 50 -1.72 11.90 2.15
C LEU A 50 -2.54 11.41 3.36
N ILE A 51 -1.89 10.73 4.31
CA ILE A 51 -2.52 10.27 5.54
C ILE A 51 -3.05 11.45 6.35
N GLN A 52 -2.25 12.52 6.53
CA GLN A 52 -2.68 13.74 7.24
C GLN A 52 -3.89 14.41 6.58
N ARG A 53 -4.04 14.30 5.27
CA ARG A 53 -5.14 14.90 4.53
C ARG A 53 -6.40 14.04 4.54
N LEU A 54 -6.24 12.71 4.50
CA LEU A 54 -7.35 11.74 4.46
C LEU A 54 -7.82 11.34 5.85
N GLU A 55 -6.92 11.30 6.84
CA GLU A 55 -7.15 10.79 8.19
C GLU A 55 -7.90 9.43 8.15
N PRO A 56 -7.33 8.41 7.48
CA PRO A 56 -8.03 7.14 7.27
C PRO A 56 -8.18 6.38 8.60
N GLU A 57 -9.30 5.70 8.80
CA GLU A 57 -9.52 4.84 9.97
C GLU A 57 -8.60 3.61 9.94
N TYR A 58 -8.23 3.16 8.74
CA TYR A 58 -7.37 2.00 8.56
C TYR A 58 -6.26 2.27 7.54
N LEU A 59 -5.04 1.90 7.90
CA LEU A 59 -3.92 1.81 6.97
C LEU A 59 -3.51 0.34 6.84
N ILE A 60 -3.42 -0.16 5.62
CA ILE A 60 -2.93 -1.50 5.29
C ILE A 60 -1.71 -1.35 4.40
N HIS A 61 -0.57 -1.88 4.85
CA HIS A 61 0.65 -1.94 4.06
C HIS A 61 1.02 -3.40 3.79
N THR A 62 1.02 -3.77 2.52
CA THR A 62 1.22 -5.17 2.10
C THR A 62 2.68 -5.52 1.77
N GLY A 63 3.63 -4.91 2.52
CA GLY A 63 5.03 -5.35 2.55
C GLY A 63 6.00 -4.51 1.73
N ASP A 64 7.28 -4.87 1.88
CA ASP A 64 8.41 -4.14 1.34
C ASP A 64 8.40 -2.66 1.78
N PHE A 65 8.48 -2.49 3.13
CA PHE A 65 8.33 -1.19 3.80
C PHE A 65 9.45 -0.20 3.49
N VAL A 66 10.61 -0.65 3.03
CA VAL A 66 11.75 0.17 2.62
C VAL A 66 12.27 -0.38 1.29
N ASP A 67 11.47 -0.29 0.24
CA ASP A 67 11.66 -1.05 -1.00
C ASP A 67 12.86 -0.60 -1.88
N ASP A 68 13.52 0.47 -1.53
CA ASP A 68 14.85 0.84 -2.06
C ASP A 68 15.99 -0.04 -1.48
N ILE A 69 15.71 -0.82 -0.42
CA ILE A 69 16.62 -1.81 0.17
C ILE A 69 16.05 -3.21 -0.07
N LYS A 70 16.77 -3.99 -0.86
CA LYS A 70 16.38 -5.36 -1.25
C LYS A 70 17.06 -6.38 -0.35
N LEU A 71 16.59 -6.56 0.91
CA LEU A 71 17.25 -7.41 1.92
C LEU A 71 17.39 -8.86 1.48
N GLU A 72 16.42 -9.43 0.78
CA GLU A 72 16.49 -10.78 0.23
C GLU A 72 17.78 -10.99 -0.60
N ASN A 73 18.14 -9.98 -1.41
CA ASN A 73 19.31 -10.03 -2.28
C ASN A 73 20.56 -9.38 -1.66
N ARG A 74 20.39 -8.58 -0.58
CA ARG A 74 21.46 -7.79 0.07
C ARG A 74 21.32 -7.81 1.59
N PRO A 75 21.49 -8.97 2.24
CA PRO A 75 21.29 -9.11 3.69
C PRO A 75 22.25 -8.25 4.52
N GLY A 76 23.40 -7.87 3.96
CA GLY A 76 24.33 -6.94 4.61
C GLY A 76 23.81 -5.51 4.82
N GLN A 77 22.67 -5.14 4.21
CA GLN A 77 22.04 -3.83 4.40
C GLN A 77 21.05 -3.77 5.57
N LEU A 78 20.98 -4.81 6.41
CA LEU A 78 20.04 -4.88 7.53
C LEU A 78 20.13 -3.69 8.49
N VAL A 79 21.35 -3.19 8.77
CA VAL A 79 21.56 -2.03 9.66
C VAL A 79 20.97 -0.76 9.06
N GLU A 80 21.15 -0.55 7.75
CA GLU A 80 20.58 0.58 7.03
C GLU A 80 19.06 0.48 6.99
N TYR A 81 18.52 -0.69 6.64
CA TYR A 81 17.09 -1.00 6.65
C TYR A 81 16.45 -0.66 8.00
N ARG A 82 17.00 -1.21 9.11
CA ARG A 82 16.53 -0.94 10.47
C ARG A 82 16.50 0.55 10.79
N GLY A 83 17.55 1.29 10.43
CA GLY A 83 17.64 2.73 10.67
C GLY A 83 16.56 3.53 9.94
N LYS A 84 16.24 3.17 8.68
CA LYS A 84 15.18 3.80 7.90
C LYS A 84 13.80 3.39 8.43
N LEU A 85 13.57 2.09 8.64
CA LEU A 85 12.29 1.56 9.10
C LEU A 85 11.86 2.19 10.44
N LYS A 86 12.79 2.26 11.40
CA LYS A 86 12.52 2.87 12.71
C LYS A 86 12.03 4.32 12.61
N LYS A 87 12.62 5.10 11.72
CA LYS A 87 12.21 6.50 11.49
C LYS A 87 10.83 6.56 10.83
N ILE A 88 10.61 5.70 9.84
CA ILE A 88 9.35 5.62 9.09
C ILE A 88 8.21 5.21 10.02
N PHE A 89 8.35 4.11 10.74
CA PHE A 89 7.28 3.58 11.59
C PHE A 89 6.96 4.50 12.76
N ARG A 90 7.97 5.13 13.37
CA ARG A 90 7.73 6.14 14.40
C ARG A 90 6.85 7.28 13.86
N GLN A 91 7.19 7.83 12.70
CA GLN A 91 6.40 8.91 12.10
C GLN A 91 5.01 8.42 11.67
N LEU A 92 4.93 7.22 11.08
CA LEU A 92 3.67 6.63 10.64
C LEU A 92 2.68 6.44 11.79
N GLU A 93 3.18 5.95 12.93
CA GLU A 93 2.38 5.69 14.12
C GLU A 93 1.97 6.96 14.87
N ASP A 94 2.66 8.09 14.65
CA ASP A 94 2.29 9.41 15.17
C ASP A 94 1.22 10.11 14.31
N LEU A 95 0.87 9.58 13.14
CA LEU A 95 -0.12 10.16 12.24
C LEU A 95 -1.57 9.85 12.67
N PRO A 96 -2.56 10.65 12.21
CA PRO A 96 -3.98 10.45 12.50
C PRO A 96 -4.55 9.26 11.69
N VAL A 97 -4.13 8.06 12.06
CA VAL A 97 -4.61 6.78 11.55
C VAL A 97 -5.20 5.99 12.71
N GLY A 98 -6.39 5.43 12.55
CA GLY A 98 -7.04 4.64 13.57
C GLY A 98 -6.30 3.33 13.85
N ARG A 99 -6.25 2.42 12.88
CA ARG A 99 -5.54 1.13 12.98
C ARG A 99 -4.56 0.96 11.82
N ILE A 100 -3.41 0.38 12.12
CA ILE A 100 -2.37 0.06 11.13
C ILE A 100 -2.19 -1.45 11.08
N TYR A 101 -2.26 -2.01 9.89
CA TYR A 101 -2.03 -3.41 9.59
C TYR A 101 -0.84 -3.54 8.65
N LEU A 102 0.12 -4.39 9.02
CA LEU A 102 1.36 -4.60 8.29
C LEU A 102 1.51 -6.08 7.91
N VAL A 103 1.76 -6.34 6.64
CA VAL A 103 2.09 -7.68 6.13
C VAL A 103 3.51 -7.59 5.57
N PRO A 104 4.55 -8.11 6.25
CA PRO A 104 5.92 -8.05 5.75
C PRO A 104 6.09 -8.76 4.41
N GLY A 105 6.90 -8.16 3.54
CA GLY A 105 7.29 -8.71 2.23
C GLY A 105 8.62 -9.46 2.29
N ASN A 106 9.10 -9.91 1.11
CA ASN A 106 10.35 -10.66 1.01
C ASN A 106 11.61 -9.80 1.25
N HIS A 107 11.49 -8.48 1.11
CA HIS A 107 12.57 -7.54 1.40
C HIS A 107 12.50 -6.95 2.81
N ASP A 108 11.59 -7.44 3.65
CA ASP A 108 11.48 -7.03 5.04
C ASP A 108 12.15 -8.05 5.98
N ASP A 109 12.80 -7.57 7.04
CA ASP A 109 13.24 -8.40 8.16
C ASP A 109 12.17 -8.41 9.25
N ARG A 110 11.49 -9.53 9.41
CA ARG A 110 10.38 -9.68 10.33
C ARG A 110 10.73 -9.27 11.76
N ALA A 111 11.88 -9.68 12.26
CA ALA A 111 12.31 -9.36 13.62
C ALA A 111 12.47 -7.85 13.79
N THR A 112 13.04 -7.17 12.79
CA THR A 112 13.18 -5.71 12.78
C THR A 112 11.82 -5.02 12.70
N VAL A 113 10.88 -5.54 11.92
CA VAL A 113 9.51 -4.99 11.84
C VAL A 113 8.84 -5.05 13.21
N ASP A 114 8.87 -6.20 13.86
CA ASP A 114 8.28 -6.40 15.21
C ASP A 114 8.94 -5.48 16.25
N GLU A 115 10.28 -5.31 16.20
CA GLU A 115 11.03 -4.42 17.10
C GLU A 115 10.69 -2.94 16.92
N CYS A 116 10.46 -2.51 15.67
CA CYS A 116 10.22 -1.11 15.33
C CYS A 116 8.76 -0.66 15.48
N THR A 117 7.83 -1.60 15.64
CA THR A 117 6.38 -1.36 15.71
C THR A 117 5.93 -1.22 17.16
N GLN A 118 5.07 -0.25 17.48
CA GLN A 118 4.51 -0.05 18.80
C GLN A 118 3.00 -0.30 18.86
N ARG A 119 2.25 0.14 17.86
CA ARG A 119 0.77 0.04 17.82
C ARG A 119 0.20 -0.66 16.59
N ALA A 120 1.01 -0.90 15.56
CA ALA A 120 0.53 -1.60 14.38
C ALA A 120 0.38 -3.11 14.64
N VAL A 121 -0.59 -3.72 13.99
CA VAL A 121 -0.78 -5.17 13.98
C VAL A 121 0.03 -5.76 12.84
N VAL A 122 1.00 -6.62 13.15
CA VAL A 122 1.87 -7.25 12.15
C VAL A 122 1.43 -8.69 11.92
N PHE A 123 0.99 -9.01 10.70
CA PHE A 123 0.66 -10.37 10.29
C PHE A 123 1.91 -11.16 9.89
N SER A 124 1.83 -12.49 9.93
CA SER A 124 2.99 -13.33 9.57
C SER A 124 3.25 -13.35 8.06
N GLU A 125 2.21 -13.59 7.24
CA GLU A 125 2.31 -13.68 5.78
C GLU A 125 1.06 -13.15 5.09
N LYS A 126 -0.10 -13.65 5.49
CA LYS A 126 -1.41 -13.31 4.93
C LYS A 126 -2.46 -13.35 6.02
N SER A 127 -3.54 -12.61 5.84
CA SER A 127 -4.66 -12.62 6.79
C SER A 127 -5.95 -12.19 6.12
N VAL A 128 -7.06 -12.38 6.82
CA VAL A 128 -8.36 -11.78 6.50
C VAL A 128 -8.68 -10.76 7.57
N ILE A 129 -8.98 -9.54 7.15
CA ILE A 129 -9.41 -8.43 8.01
C ILE A 129 -10.90 -8.21 7.74
N GLU A 130 -11.68 -8.11 8.80
CA GLU A 130 -13.08 -7.76 8.73
C GLU A 130 -13.27 -6.32 9.22
N ILE A 131 -13.88 -5.49 8.39
CA ILE A 131 -14.24 -4.09 8.71
C ILE A 131 -15.72 -3.94 8.36
N ASP A 132 -16.54 -3.79 9.38
CA ASP A 132 -18.00 -3.85 9.26
C ASP A 132 -18.45 -5.16 8.55
N ASP A 133 -19.11 -5.07 7.41
CA ASP A 133 -19.57 -6.22 6.60
C ASP A 133 -18.60 -6.58 5.44
N ILE A 134 -17.42 -5.94 5.40
CA ILE A 134 -16.44 -6.11 4.32
C ILE A 134 -15.28 -7.02 4.76
N ARG A 135 -14.98 -8.02 3.95
CA ARG A 135 -13.89 -8.96 4.17
C ARG A 135 -12.74 -8.70 3.20
N LEU A 136 -11.58 -8.33 3.76
CA LEU A 136 -10.37 -7.97 3.05
C LEU A 136 -9.33 -9.08 3.22
N PHE A 137 -8.97 -9.79 2.16
CA PHE A 137 -7.77 -10.63 2.17
C PHE A 137 -6.55 -9.74 1.95
N VAL A 138 -5.52 -9.91 2.76
CA VAL A 138 -4.27 -9.14 2.69
C VAL A 138 -3.07 -10.08 2.61
N SER A 139 -2.18 -9.85 1.66
CA SER A 139 -0.91 -10.58 1.51
C SER A 139 0.11 -9.72 0.79
N HIS A 140 1.40 -10.04 0.94
CA HIS A 140 2.42 -9.39 0.11
C HIS A 140 2.37 -9.91 -1.33
N TYR A 141 2.26 -11.22 -1.48
CA TYR A 141 2.25 -11.87 -2.79
C TYR A 141 0.86 -11.87 -3.42
N TYR A 142 0.86 -12.02 -4.74
CA TYR A 142 -0.36 -12.22 -5.51
C TYR A 142 -1.18 -13.40 -4.95
N PRO A 143 -2.46 -13.21 -4.63
CA PRO A 143 -3.26 -14.26 -4.03
C PRO A 143 -3.53 -15.41 -5.01
N GLU A 144 -3.42 -16.64 -4.51
CA GLU A 144 -3.92 -17.81 -5.22
C GLU A 144 -5.45 -17.84 -5.14
N VAL A 145 -6.10 -17.21 -6.10
CA VAL A 145 -7.57 -16.99 -6.11
C VAL A 145 -8.34 -18.30 -5.98
N GLU A 146 -7.86 -19.39 -6.59
CA GLU A 146 -8.51 -20.71 -6.52
C GLU A 146 -8.56 -21.25 -5.09
N ALA A 147 -7.51 -20.99 -4.27
CA ALA A 147 -7.47 -21.38 -2.87
C ALA A 147 -8.52 -20.64 -2.01
N HIS A 148 -8.94 -19.47 -2.46
CA HIS A 148 -9.90 -18.59 -1.76
C HIS A 148 -11.28 -18.56 -2.42
N SER A 149 -11.53 -19.38 -3.45
CA SER A 149 -12.78 -19.39 -4.22
C SER A 149 -14.03 -19.73 -3.38
N LYS A 150 -13.84 -20.37 -2.21
CA LYS A 150 -14.93 -20.69 -1.28
C LYS A 150 -15.13 -19.64 -0.18
N GLU A 151 -14.26 -18.64 -0.10
CA GLU A 151 -14.35 -17.57 0.88
C GLU A 151 -15.14 -16.40 0.27
N ALA A 152 -16.12 -15.89 1.00
CA ALA A 152 -16.83 -14.68 0.60
C ALA A 152 -15.94 -13.47 0.91
N LEU A 153 -15.03 -13.14 0.00
CA LEU A 153 -14.13 -11.98 0.09
C LEU A 153 -14.66 -10.87 -0.81
N ASP A 154 -14.60 -9.63 -0.32
CA ASP A 154 -14.95 -8.44 -1.12
C ASP A 154 -13.72 -7.89 -1.85
N TYR A 155 -12.56 -7.88 -1.20
CA TYR A 155 -11.30 -7.35 -1.74
C TYR A 155 -10.11 -8.24 -1.42
N MET A 156 -9.13 -8.27 -2.32
CA MET A 156 -7.82 -8.89 -2.13
C MET A 156 -6.74 -7.83 -2.36
N LEU A 157 -6.02 -7.47 -1.29
CA LEU A 157 -4.99 -6.45 -1.28
C LEU A 157 -3.62 -7.11 -1.29
N PHE A 158 -2.76 -6.74 -2.23
CA PHE A 158 -1.43 -7.35 -2.41
C PHE A 158 -0.43 -6.35 -3.02
N GLY A 159 0.83 -6.78 -3.23
CA GLY A 159 1.91 -6.03 -3.85
C GLY A 159 2.87 -6.92 -4.63
N HIS A 160 4.18 -6.78 -4.39
CA HIS A 160 5.30 -7.59 -4.85
C HIS A 160 5.62 -7.49 -6.36
N ASN A 161 4.65 -7.60 -7.26
CA ASN A 161 4.88 -7.60 -8.70
C ASN A 161 3.72 -6.98 -9.49
N LEU A 162 3.98 -6.67 -10.77
CA LEU A 162 3.01 -6.05 -11.67
C LEU A 162 2.04 -7.11 -12.26
N MET A 163 1.37 -7.87 -11.38
CA MET A 163 0.35 -8.81 -11.82
C MET A 163 -0.97 -8.09 -12.14
N PRO A 164 -1.75 -8.61 -13.11
CA PRO A 164 -3.02 -7.99 -13.49
C PRO A 164 -4.06 -8.06 -12.36
N ASP A 165 -4.90 -7.03 -12.30
CA ASP A 165 -5.95 -6.87 -11.28
C ASP A 165 -7.19 -7.76 -11.54
N ARG A 166 -7.13 -8.70 -12.47
CA ARG A 166 -8.25 -9.57 -12.82
C ARG A 166 -7.82 -11.02 -12.97
N GLN A 167 -8.48 -11.88 -12.20
CA GLN A 167 -8.43 -13.33 -12.42
C GLN A 167 -9.83 -13.92 -12.62
N PRO A 168 -9.99 -14.89 -13.52
CA PRO A 168 -11.19 -15.73 -13.57
C PRO A 168 -11.37 -16.50 -12.26
N GLY A 169 -12.61 -16.65 -11.79
CA GLY A 169 -12.92 -17.51 -10.64
C GLY A 169 -13.09 -16.83 -9.29
N THR A 170 -12.95 -15.50 -9.20
CA THR A 170 -13.29 -14.75 -7.98
C THR A 170 -14.25 -13.61 -8.27
N THR A 171 -15.12 -13.29 -7.29
CA THR A 171 -15.95 -12.10 -7.27
C THR A 171 -15.26 -10.95 -6.53
N ALA A 172 -14.20 -11.25 -5.75
CA ALA A 172 -13.43 -10.24 -5.04
C ALA A 172 -12.67 -9.32 -6.02
N LEU A 173 -12.63 -8.03 -5.68
CA LEU A 173 -11.83 -7.07 -6.43
C LEU A 173 -10.36 -7.15 -5.98
N LEU A 174 -9.46 -7.39 -6.94
CA LEU A 174 -8.02 -7.45 -6.69
C LEU A 174 -7.42 -6.04 -6.75
N LEU A 175 -6.68 -5.66 -5.72
CA LEU A 175 -6.07 -4.34 -5.57
C LEU A 175 -4.56 -4.48 -5.38
N ASN A 176 -3.82 -4.14 -6.43
CA ASN A 176 -2.36 -4.21 -6.44
C ASN A 176 -1.75 -2.90 -5.94
N GLY A 177 -1.24 -2.90 -4.70
CA GLY A 177 -0.65 -1.72 -4.06
C GLY A 177 0.68 -1.25 -4.67
N ILE A 178 1.33 -2.05 -5.54
CA ILE A 178 2.52 -1.59 -6.26
C ILE A 178 2.15 -0.66 -7.42
N THR A 179 0.98 -0.85 -8.02
CA THR A 179 0.54 -0.07 -9.19
C THR A 179 -0.09 1.27 -8.82
N ALA A 180 -0.76 1.33 -7.67
CA ALA A 180 -1.42 2.53 -7.18
C ALA A 180 -1.62 2.50 -5.66
N ILE A 181 -1.81 3.65 -5.07
CA ILE A 181 -2.33 3.81 -3.71
C ILE A 181 -3.85 3.68 -3.80
N HIS A 182 -4.44 2.73 -3.08
CA HIS A 182 -5.88 2.54 -3.08
C HIS A 182 -6.52 3.14 -1.83
N VAL A 183 -7.63 3.86 -2.03
CA VAL A 183 -8.50 4.35 -0.96
C VAL A 183 -9.85 3.65 -1.09
N LEU A 184 -10.22 2.86 -0.09
CA LEU A 184 -11.48 2.15 -0.07
C LEU A 184 -12.44 2.86 0.91
N SER A 185 -13.61 3.23 0.43
CA SER A 185 -14.72 3.67 1.27
C SER A 185 -15.58 2.44 1.59
N ILE A 186 -15.53 1.99 2.82
CA ILE A 186 -16.18 0.75 3.26
C ILE A 186 -17.71 0.88 3.13
N SER A 187 -18.28 1.95 3.68
CA SER A 187 -19.74 2.13 3.65
C SER A 187 -20.33 2.27 2.25
N SER A 188 -19.60 2.88 1.29
CA SER A 188 -20.09 3.03 -0.09
C SER A 188 -19.60 1.93 -1.04
N LYS A 189 -18.73 1.04 -0.57
CA LYS A 189 -18.05 -0.02 -1.36
C LYS A 189 -17.33 0.53 -2.60
N ARG A 190 -16.86 1.79 -2.54
CA ARG A 190 -16.13 2.43 -3.64
C ARG A 190 -14.62 2.33 -3.43
N VAL A 191 -13.91 2.11 -4.51
CA VAL A 191 -12.44 2.12 -4.55
C VAL A 191 -11.97 3.27 -5.42
N TYR A 192 -11.02 4.03 -4.90
CA TYR A 192 -10.34 5.10 -5.59
C TYR A 192 -8.86 4.75 -5.69
N SER A 193 -8.23 5.10 -6.79
CA SER A 193 -6.79 4.87 -7.01
C SER A 193 -6.08 6.20 -7.19
N LEU A 194 -5.03 6.41 -6.44
CA LEU A 194 -4.15 7.58 -6.51
C LEU A 194 -2.75 7.13 -6.98
N PRO A 195 -2.06 7.92 -7.79
CA PRO A 195 -0.69 7.60 -8.19
C PRO A 195 0.28 7.75 -7.02
N TYR A 196 1.35 7.00 -7.07
CA TYR A 196 2.54 7.27 -6.26
C TYR A 196 3.26 8.54 -6.76
N PRO A 197 4.08 9.19 -5.92
CA PRO A 197 4.87 10.34 -6.36
C PRO A 197 5.85 9.94 -7.46
N SER A 198 6.21 10.91 -8.30
CA SER A 198 7.17 10.71 -9.40
C SER A 198 8.48 10.12 -8.90
N GLY A 199 9.03 9.15 -9.64
CA GLY A 199 10.28 8.50 -9.28
C GLY A 199 10.17 7.31 -8.32
N THR A 200 8.96 6.99 -7.81
CA THR A 200 8.75 5.83 -6.94
C THR A 200 9.20 4.53 -7.60
N ASP A 201 8.81 4.28 -8.84
CA ASP A 201 9.16 3.04 -9.56
C ASP A 201 10.67 2.95 -9.83
N SER A 202 11.33 4.07 -10.12
CA SER A 202 12.78 4.11 -10.26
C SER A 202 13.48 3.80 -8.92
N ALA A 203 12.93 4.26 -7.80
CA ALA A 203 13.46 4.01 -6.47
C ALA A 203 13.24 2.55 -6.03
N ARG A 204 12.11 1.94 -6.41
CA ARG A 204 11.81 0.51 -6.22
C ARG A 204 12.78 -0.39 -6.98
N LYS A 205 13.47 0.14 -8.01
CA LYS A 205 14.34 -0.64 -8.90
C LYS A 205 13.58 -1.79 -9.57
N LEU A 206 12.33 -1.55 -9.94
CA LEU A 206 11.54 -2.51 -10.69
C LEU A 206 12.29 -2.87 -11.98
N LEU A 207 12.57 -4.16 -12.15
CA LEU A 207 13.03 -4.69 -13.43
C LEU A 207 11.83 -4.66 -14.37
N LEU A 208 11.73 -3.63 -15.20
CA LEU A 208 10.76 -3.64 -16.30
C LEU A 208 11.05 -4.90 -17.15
N PRO A 209 10.02 -5.69 -17.51
CA PRO A 209 10.23 -6.79 -18.42
C PRO A 209 10.93 -6.24 -19.66
N LYS A 210 12.09 -6.81 -20.04
CA LYS A 210 12.75 -6.47 -21.29
C LYS A 210 11.75 -6.75 -22.40
N VAL A 211 11.20 -5.69 -22.98
CA VAL A 211 10.43 -5.79 -24.21
C VAL A 211 11.40 -6.36 -25.22
N GLY A 212 11.23 -7.63 -25.61
CA GLY A 212 12.07 -8.28 -26.58
C GLY A 212 12.04 -7.46 -27.88
N MET A 213 13.24 -7.05 -28.31
CA MET A 213 13.45 -6.61 -29.67
C MET A 213 13.38 -7.82 -30.61
#